data_4b87f1df55db6b3819d5e2e7bba95077
#
_entry.id   4b87f1df55db6b3819d5e2e7bba95077
#
_cell.length_a   1.000
_cell.length_b   1.000
_cell.length_c   1.000
_cell.angle_alpha   90.00
_cell.angle_beta   90.00
_cell.angle_gamma   90.00
#
_symmetry.space_group_name_H-M   'P 1'
#
loop_
_entity.id
_entity.type
_entity.pdbx_description
1 polymer ?
#
loop_
_entity_poly.entity_id
_entity_poly.type
_entity_poly.pdbx_seq_one_letter_code
_entity_poly.pdbx_strand_id
1 'polypeptide(L)'
;LEESRTRTIEGIIEKLGRTIEIEAVILFGSWSRSGGGDWSDVDLLVVSSQVKHTNILDRFGLATELRTPRTDIFIYTYEEIGSMLSRMNPLIISALVEGVPVRTSERIKNLIEYARRKFTRKGRLWIMKNIYIITDT
;
A
#
# COMPACT_ATOMS: atom_id res chain seq x y z
N LEU A 1 -3.63 5.39 15.63
CA LEU A 1 -2.29 5.89 15.39
C LEU A 1 -2.03 7.10 16.23
N GLU A 2 -0.92 7.15 16.94
CA GLU A 2 -0.69 8.26 17.82
C GLU A 2 -0.37 9.54 17.05
N GLU A 3 -0.58 10.67 17.68
CA GLU A 3 -0.46 11.96 17.04
C GLU A 3 0.91 12.25 16.45
N SER A 4 1.98 11.89 17.18
CA SER A 4 3.34 12.11 16.69
C SER A 4 3.63 11.29 15.44
N ARG A 5 3.10 10.07 15.39
CA ARG A 5 3.25 9.20 14.26
C ARG A 5 2.50 9.72 13.05
N THR A 6 1.30 10.23 13.28
CA THR A 6 0.49 10.85 12.24
C THR A 6 1.22 12.03 11.62
N ARG A 7 1.82 12.88 12.44
CA ARG A 7 2.61 14.02 11.95
C ARG A 7 3.82 13.58 11.14
N THR A 8 4.48 12.52 11.57
CA THR A 8 5.62 11.98 10.83
C THR A 8 5.20 11.54 9.44
N ILE A 9 4.10 10.81 9.36
CA ILE A 9 3.57 10.31 8.10
C ILE A 9 3.14 11.47 7.19
N GLU A 10 2.46 12.45 7.74
CA GLU A 10 2.06 13.63 6.98
C GLU A 10 3.27 14.39 6.45
N GLY A 11 4.33 14.47 7.25
CA GLY A 11 5.58 15.09 6.82
C GLY A 11 6.24 14.36 5.66
N ILE A 12 6.21 13.02 5.69
CA ILE A 12 6.74 12.20 4.60
C ILE A 12 5.94 12.44 3.33
N ILE A 13 4.61 12.43 3.43
CA ILE A 13 3.73 12.66 2.28
C ILE A 13 3.97 14.04 1.68
N GLU A 14 4.12 15.05 2.51
CA GLU A 14 4.38 16.41 2.03
C GLU A 14 5.71 16.51 1.29
N LYS A 15 6.76 15.95 1.86
CA LYS A 15 8.08 15.97 1.22
C LYS A 15 8.07 15.20 -0.09
N LEU A 16 7.46 14.05 -0.10
CA LEU A 16 7.36 13.22 -1.29
C LEU A 16 6.56 13.94 -2.37
N GLY A 17 5.49 14.62 -1.98
CA GLY A 17 4.64 15.36 -2.91
C GLY A 17 5.32 16.55 -3.56
N ARG A 18 6.45 17.01 -3.02
CA ARG A 18 7.25 18.04 -3.66
C ARG A 18 8.10 17.48 -4.79
N THR A 19 8.35 16.19 -4.77
CA THR A 19 9.20 15.51 -5.75
C THR A 19 8.38 14.80 -6.82
N ILE A 20 7.31 14.16 -6.44
CA ILE A 20 6.44 13.42 -7.36
C ILE A 20 4.99 13.76 -7.08
N GLU A 21 4.16 13.58 -8.11
CA GLU A 21 2.73 13.75 -7.97
C GLU A 21 2.15 12.47 -7.37
N ILE A 22 1.47 12.59 -6.25
CA ILE A 22 0.94 11.44 -5.51
C ILE A 22 -0.50 11.20 -5.90
N GLU A 23 -0.79 10.00 -6.37
CA GLU A 23 -2.16 9.58 -6.67
C GLU A 23 -2.84 8.98 -5.45
N ALA A 24 -2.10 8.20 -4.68
CA ALA A 24 -2.66 7.53 -3.50
C ALA A 24 -1.58 7.20 -2.49
N VAL A 25 -1.96 7.11 -1.23
CA VAL A 25 -1.10 6.67 -0.14
C VAL A 25 -1.92 5.75 0.75
N ILE A 26 -1.40 4.55 1.00
CA ILE A 26 -2.05 3.56 1.85
C ILE A 26 -1.09 3.13 2.95
N LEU A 27 -1.54 3.21 4.19
CA LEU A 27 -0.78 2.72 5.34
C LEU A 27 -1.08 1.24 5.52
N PHE A 28 -0.04 0.43 5.73
CA PHE A 28 -0.25 -0.99 5.96
C PHE A 28 0.90 -1.56 6.79
N GLY A 29 0.99 -2.89 6.88
CA GLY A 29 2.02 -3.56 7.62
C GLY A 29 1.54 -4.02 8.98
N SER A 30 2.47 -4.35 9.87
CA SER A 30 2.12 -4.92 11.17
C SER A 30 1.27 -3.98 12.01
N TRP A 31 1.42 -2.68 11.82
CA TRP A 31 0.60 -1.69 12.49
C TRP A 31 -0.90 -1.93 12.22
N SER A 32 -1.27 -2.08 10.98
CA SER A 32 -2.68 -2.24 10.62
C SER A 32 -3.27 -3.54 11.15
N ARG A 33 -2.46 -4.58 11.27
CA ARG A 33 -2.90 -5.86 11.78
C ARG A 33 -2.98 -5.91 13.30
N SER A 34 -2.15 -5.14 13.98
CA SER A 34 -2.06 -5.17 15.44
C SER A 34 -2.98 -4.16 16.12
N GLY A 35 -3.74 -3.42 15.36
CA GLY A 35 -4.64 -2.43 15.92
C GLY A 35 -3.99 -1.08 16.17
N GLY A 36 -2.83 -0.82 15.59
CA GLY A 36 -2.22 0.49 15.63
C GLY A 36 -1.32 0.79 16.81
N GLY A 37 -0.67 -0.22 17.36
CA GLY A 37 0.27 0.00 18.46
C GLY A 37 1.44 0.88 18.01
N ASP A 38 1.93 1.72 18.94
CA ASP A 38 2.95 2.73 18.65
C ASP A 38 4.28 2.14 18.20
N TRP A 39 4.56 0.93 18.59
CA TRP A 39 5.83 0.28 18.31
C TRP A 39 5.80 -0.62 17.08
N SER A 40 4.67 -0.71 16.45
CA SER A 40 4.53 -1.50 15.22
C SER A 40 5.11 -0.74 14.04
N ASP A 41 5.68 -1.48 13.09
CA ASP A 41 6.17 -0.90 11.85
C ASP A 41 4.99 -0.46 10.98
N VAL A 42 5.19 0.65 10.30
CA VAL A 42 4.22 1.18 9.35
C VAL A 42 4.88 1.15 7.97
N ASP A 43 4.16 0.61 7.02
CA ASP A 43 4.57 0.64 5.63
C ASP A 43 3.66 1.59 4.87
N LEU A 44 4.23 2.32 3.94
CA LEU A 44 3.50 3.24 3.08
C LEU A 44 3.56 2.74 1.64
N LEU A 45 2.40 2.50 1.06
CA LEU A 45 2.31 2.26 -0.37
C LEU A 45 1.93 3.58 -1.02
N VAL A 46 2.82 4.10 -1.86
CA VAL A 46 2.61 5.35 -2.58
C VAL A 46 2.40 5.04 -4.05
N VAL A 47 1.34 5.59 -4.61
CA VAL A 47 1.03 5.42 -6.03
C VAL A 47 1.28 6.73 -6.75
N SER A 48 2.09 6.68 -7.81
CA SER A 48 2.40 7.85 -8.63
C SER A 48 2.66 7.42 -10.07
N SER A 49 2.01 8.06 -11.02
CA SER A 49 2.26 7.79 -12.43
C SER A 49 3.58 8.40 -12.90
N GLN A 50 4.13 9.36 -12.16
CA GLN A 50 5.37 10.03 -12.55
C GLN A 50 6.60 9.16 -12.41
N VAL A 51 6.52 8.04 -11.66
CA VAL A 51 7.66 7.14 -11.54
C VAL A 51 7.68 6.06 -12.63
N LYS A 52 6.80 6.17 -13.61
CA LYS A 52 6.70 5.18 -14.69
C LYS A 52 8.01 4.90 -15.38
N HIS A 53 8.81 5.93 -15.63
CA HIS A 53 10.09 5.80 -16.33
C HIS A 53 11.29 5.82 -15.38
N THR A 54 11.05 5.81 -14.08
CA THR A 54 12.10 5.78 -13.07
C THR A 54 12.38 4.34 -12.70
N ASN A 55 13.63 3.94 -12.74
CA ASN A 55 13.95 2.56 -12.39
C ASN A 55 13.79 2.31 -10.89
N ILE A 56 13.75 1.04 -10.53
CA ILE A 56 13.51 0.62 -9.14
C ILE A 56 14.55 1.15 -8.18
N LEU A 57 15.82 1.21 -8.61
CA LEU A 57 16.89 1.70 -7.75
C LEU A 57 16.73 3.17 -7.41
N ASP A 58 16.31 3.98 -8.37
CA ASP A 58 16.09 5.41 -8.13
C ASP A 58 14.88 5.63 -7.23
N ARG A 59 13.82 4.85 -7.40
CA ARG A 59 12.66 4.91 -6.50
C ARG A 59 13.04 4.50 -5.08
N PHE A 60 13.87 3.48 -4.97
CA PHE A 60 14.36 3.01 -3.69
C PHE A 60 15.19 4.08 -2.99
N GLY A 61 16.05 4.77 -3.75
CA GLY A 61 16.83 5.89 -3.24
C GLY A 61 15.95 7.01 -2.69
N LEU A 62 14.91 7.37 -3.43
CA LEU A 62 13.97 8.40 -3.00
C LEU A 62 13.25 7.97 -1.71
N ALA A 63 12.79 6.73 -1.67
CA ALA A 63 12.12 6.20 -0.50
C ALA A 63 13.05 6.18 0.72
N THR A 64 14.30 5.76 0.51
CA THR A 64 15.30 5.68 1.58
C THR A 64 15.60 7.06 2.17
N GLU A 65 15.67 8.07 1.34
CA GLU A 65 15.91 9.45 1.78
C GLU A 65 14.83 9.95 2.73
N LEU A 66 13.59 9.53 2.52
CA LEU A 66 12.46 9.99 3.30
C LEU A 66 12.11 9.04 4.44
N ARG A 67 12.76 7.89 4.48
CA ARG A 67 12.46 6.87 5.46
C ARG A 67 12.80 7.34 6.87
N THR A 68 11.91 7.05 7.79
CA THR A 68 12.16 7.25 9.23
C THR A 68 12.17 5.90 9.91
N PRO A 69 12.66 5.80 11.16
CA PRO A 69 12.60 4.54 11.90
C PRO A 69 11.17 3.98 11.91
N ARG A 70 11.04 2.69 11.66
CA ARG A 70 9.78 1.95 11.64
C ARG A 70 8.80 2.37 10.55
N THR A 71 9.31 3.01 9.50
CA THR A 71 8.48 3.39 8.37
C THR A 71 9.23 3.07 7.09
N ASP A 72 8.65 2.21 6.28
CA ASP A 72 9.16 1.87 4.95
C ASP A 72 8.23 2.41 3.88
N ILE A 73 8.81 2.82 2.76
CA ILE A 73 8.05 3.47 1.69
C ILE A 73 8.24 2.68 0.39
N PHE A 74 7.13 2.33 -0.24
CA PHE A 74 7.11 1.60 -1.50
C PHE A 74 6.38 2.46 -2.54
N ILE A 75 7.02 2.71 -3.67
CA ILE A 75 6.48 3.62 -4.68
C ILE A 75 6.27 2.85 -5.98
N TYR A 76 5.03 2.79 -6.46
CA TYR A 76 4.67 2.10 -7.68
C TYR A 76 3.66 2.89 -8.49
N THR A 77 3.55 2.57 -9.77
CA THR A 77 2.48 3.09 -10.60
C THR A 77 1.23 2.24 -10.41
N TYR A 78 0.10 2.78 -10.82
CA TYR A 78 -1.16 2.04 -10.80
C TYR A 78 -1.04 0.73 -11.59
N GLU A 79 -0.42 0.80 -12.78
CA GLU A 79 -0.26 -0.37 -13.65
C GLU A 79 0.61 -1.44 -12.99
N GLU A 80 1.66 -1.03 -12.31
CA GLU A 80 2.52 -1.96 -11.59
C GLU A 80 1.76 -2.66 -10.47
N ILE A 81 0.95 -1.90 -9.74
CA ILE A 81 0.14 -2.46 -8.66
C ILE A 81 -0.84 -3.49 -9.21
N GLY A 82 -1.50 -3.17 -10.32
CA GLY A 82 -2.41 -4.12 -10.97
C GLY A 82 -1.71 -5.41 -11.39
N SER A 83 -0.52 -5.27 -11.97
CA SER A 83 0.29 -6.43 -12.37
C SER A 83 0.71 -7.26 -11.16
N MET A 84 1.17 -6.61 -10.09
CA MET A 84 1.59 -7.30 -8.88
C MET A 84 0.41 -8.01 -8.22
N LEU A 85 -0.76 -7.39 -8.24
CA LEU A 85 -1.96 -7.98 -7.69
C LEU A 85 -2.36 -9.24 -8.47
N SER A 86 -2.27 -9.17 -9.81
CA SER A 86 -2.60 -10.33 -10.64
C SER A 86 -1.65 -11.51 -10.42
N ARG A 87 -0.44 -11.24 -9.97
CA ARG A 87 0.53 -12.27 -9.62
C ARG A 87 0.49 -12.67 -8.15
N MET A 88 -0.53 -12.19 -7.44
CA MET A 88 -0.72 -12.48 -6.02
C MET A 88 0.47 -12.05 -5.15
N ASN A 89 1.02 -10.89 -5.42
CA ASN A 89 2.08 -10.34 -4.61
C ASN A 89 1.55 -10.02 -3.21
N PRO A 90 2.08 -10.66 -2.16
CA PRO A 90 1.51 -10.50 -0.81
C PRO A 90 1.63 -9.10 -0.24
N LEU A 91 2.66 -8.36 -0.61
CA LEU A 91 2.80 -6.98 -0.14
C LEU A 91 1.65 -6.11 -0.64
N ILE A 92 1.35 -6.24 -1.93
CA ILE A 92 0.27 -5.45 -2.54
C ILE A 92 -1.09 -5.89 -2.04
N ILE A 93 -1.31 -7.19 -1.90
CA ILE A 93 -2.57 -7.69 -1.36
C ILE A 93 -2.77 -7.17 0.07
N SER A 94 -1.73 -7.23 0.91
CA SER A 94 -1.82 -6.71 2.27
C SER A 94 -2.19 -5.24 2.29
N ALA A 95 -1.54 -4.44 1.45
CA ALA A 95 -1.80 -3.00 1.40
C ALA A 95 -3.24 -2.73 1.00
N LEU A 96 -3.74 -3.40 -0.04
CA LEU A 96 -5.08 -3.12 -0.55
C LEU A 96 -6.19 -3.66 0.34
N VAL A 97 -5.99 -4.84 0.91
CA VAL A 97 -7.05 -5.50 1.70
C VAL A 97 -7.08 -5.01 3.14
N GLU A 98 -5.92 -4.89 3.76
CA GLU A 98 -5.83 -4.56 5.18
C GLU A 98 -5.38 -3.14 5.47
N GLY A 99 -4.93 -2.42 4.46
CA GLY A 99 -4.38 -1.10 4.64
C GLY A 99 -5.43 -0.03 4.92
N VAL A 100 -4.95 1.10 5.40
CA VAL A 100 -5.78 2.27 5.66
C VAL A 100 -5.42 3.34 4.62
N PRO A 101 -6.31 3.65 3.69
CA PRO A 101 -6.02 4.68 2.71
C PRO A 101 -6.06 6.07 3.34
N VAL A 102 -4.98 6.82 3.12
CA VAL A 102 -4.86 8.20 3.59
C VAL A 102 -5.26 9.15 2.46
N ARG A 103 -4.88 8.78 1.24
CA ARG A 103 -5.21 9.52 0.04
C ARG A 103 -5.51 8.51 -1.05
N THR A 104 -6.58 8.73 -1.82
CA THR A 104 -6.94 7.81 -2.90
C THR A 104 -7.42 8.57 -4.13
N SER A 105 -7.46 7.85 -5.25
CA SER A 105 -8.14 8.24 -6.46
C SER A 105 -9.29 7.29 -6.69
N GLU A 106 -10.15 7.61 -7.61
CA GLU A 106 -11.30 6.76 -7.92
C GLU A 106 -10.87 5.36 -8.35
N ARG A 107 -9.87 5.27 -9.23
CA ARG A 107 -9.42 3.96 -9.71
C ARG A 107 -8.72 3.16 -8.63
N ILE A 108 -8.01 3.81 -7.70
CA ILE A 108 -7.40 3.10 -6.57
C ILE A 108 -8.48 2.60 -5.61
N LYS A 109 -9.50 3.40 -5.36
CA LYS A 109 -10.66 2.95 -4.57
C LYS A 109 -11.29 1.70 -5.15
N ASN A 110 -11.50 1.70 -6.46
CA ASN A 110 -12.08 0.55 -7.16
C ASN A 110 -11.18 -0.67 -7.02
N LEU A 111 -9.88 -0.47 -7.09
CA LEU A 111 -8.91 -1.56 -6.95
C LEU A 111 -8.92 -2.12 -5.53
N ILE A 112 -9.03 -1.27 -4.53
CA ILE A 112 -9.15 -1.67 -3.13
C ILE A 112 -10.42 -2.53 -2.93
N GLU A 113 -11.54 -2.08 -3.45
CA GLU A 113 -12.79 -2.83 -3.34
C GLU A 113 -12.70 -4.18 -4.04
N TYR A 114 -12.11 -4.20 -5.23
CA TYR A 114 -11.87 -5.46 -5.94
C TYR A 114 -11.03 -6.41 -5.10
N ALA A 115 -9.91 -5.93 -4.56
CA ALA A 115 -9.01 -6.76 -3.78
C ALA A 115 -9.69 -7.32 -2.53
N ARG A 116 -10.48 -6.50 -1.85
CA ARG A 116 -11.19 -6.91 -0.64
C ARG A 116 -12.27 -7.96 -0.92
N ARG A 117 -12.84 -7.96 -2.12
CA ARG A 117 -13.79 -9.00 -2.51
C ARG A 117 -13.09 -10.27 -2.95
N LYS A 118 -11.89 -10.15 -3.50
CA LYS A 118 -11.20 -11.27 -4.14
C LYS A 118 -10.31 -12.08 -3.22
N PHE A 119 -9.72 -11.44 -2.23
CA PHE A 119 -8.70 -12.08 -1.40
C PHE A 119 -9.09 -12.10 0.07
N THR A 120 -8.65 -13.15 0.75
CA THR A 120 -8.80 -13.24 2.20
C THR A 120 -7.54 -13.82 2.79
N ARG A 121 -7.30 -13.51 4.04
CA ARG A 121 -6.12 -14.01 4.75
C ARG A 121 -6.46 -15.31 5.45
N LYS A 122 -5.54 -16.26 5.34
CA LYS A 122 -5.64 -17.51 6.08
C LYS A 122 -4.30 -17.73 6.77
N GLY A 123 -4.22 -17.33 8.05
CA GLY A 123 -2.97 -17.31 8.77
C GLY A 123 -2.04 -16.27 8.14
N ARG A 124 -0.90 -16.71 7.66
CA ARG A 124 0.08 -15.84 6.99
C ARG A 124 -0.08 -15.83 5.48
N LEU A 125 -1.02 -16.62 4.97
CA LEU A 125 -1.19 -16.76 3.52
C LEU A 125 -2.34 -15.92 3.03
N TRP A 126 -2.18 -15.37 1.82
CA TRP A 126 -3.27 -14.76 1.09
C TRP A 126 -3.81 -15.78 0.11
N ILE A 127 -5.11 -15.94 0.09
CA ILE A 127 -5.78 -16.84 -0.83
C ILE A 127 -6.90 -16.08 -1.54
N MET A 128 -7.20 -16.53 -2.75
CA MET A 128 -8.34 -16.02 -3.47
C MET A 128 -9.59 -16.64 -2.88
N LYS A 129 -10.61 -15.83 -2.67
CA LYS A 129 -11.90 -16.34 -2.23
C LYS A 129 -12.43 -17.27 -3.30
N ASN A 130 -13.00 -18.37 -2.87
CA ASN A 130 -13.45 -19.40 -3.77
C ASN A 130 -14.78 -19.02 -4.40
N ILE A 131 -14.71 -18.27 -5.47
CA ILE A 131 -15.90 -17.74 -6.10
C ILE A 131 -16.62 -18.74 -6.98
N TYR A 132 -15.94 -19.79 -7.44
CA TYR A 132 -16.62 -20.77 -8.27
C TYR A 132 -17.53 -21.68 -7.46
N ILE A 133 -17.44 -21.66 -6.16
CA ILE A 133 -18.43 -22.33 -5.35
C ILE A 133 -19.82 -21.79 -5.66
N ILE A 134 -19.87 -20.52 -5.98
CA ILE A 134 -21.11 -19.86 -6.29
C ILE A 134 -21.65 -20.32 -7.64
N THR A 135 -20.76 -20.67 -8.54
CA THR A 135 -21.15 -21.08 -9.88
C THR A 135 -21.52 -22.55 -9.96
N ASP A 136 -21.27 -23.30 -8.94
CA ASP A 136 -21.63 -24.71 -8.85
C ASP A 136 -23.10 -24.97 -8.71
N THR A 137 -23.82 -23.97 -8.48
CA THR A 137 -25.26 -24.14 -8.25
C THR A 137 -26.03 -24.24 -9.54
#